data_f78d5777d0ce5e2b61e97452c9d693bb
#
_entry.id   f78d5777d0ce5e2b61e97452c9d693bb
#
_cell.length_a   1.000
_cell.length_b   1.000
_cell.length_c   1.000
_cell.angle_alpha   90.00
_cell.angle_beta   90.00
_cell.angle_gamma   90.00
#
_symmetry.space_group_name_H-M   'P 1'
#
loop_
_entity.id
_entity.type
_entity.pdbx_description
1 polymer ?
#
loop_
_entity_poly.entity_id
_entity_poly.type
_entity_poly.pdbx_seq_one_letter_code
_entity_poly.pdbx_strand_id
1 'polypeptide(L)'
;MEVILILYMCSALQKTCLEPYVWPDRFDDKYNCMVAGYTESKKKIEEIGREDVNTHDIYIKFECHEYKIILPKPKPKVEIQT
;
A
#
# COMPACT_ATOMS: atom_id res chain seq x y z
N MET A 1 13.71 7.44 9.30
CA MET A 1 12.54 7.57 8.45
C MET A 1 11.73 6.31 8.52
N GLU A 2 10.43 6.44 8.62
CA GLU A 2 9.55 5.28 8.65
C GLU A 2 8.65 5.31 7.44
N VAL A 3 8.37 4.13 6.92
CA VAL A 3 7.53 4.00 5.74
C VAL A 3 6.34 3.10 6.09
N ILE A 4 5.16 3.54 5.72
CA ILE A 4 3.92 2.84 6.01
C ILE A 4 3.42 2.17 4.74
N LEU A 5 3.01 0.91 4.89
CA LEU A 5 2.45 0.15 3.78
C LEU A 5 0.93 0.13 3.88
N ILE A 6 0.26 0.52 2.81
CA ILE A 6 -1.18 0.51 2.73
C ILE A 6 -1.59 -0.35 1.55
N LEU A 7 -2.48 -1.29 1.81
CA LEU A 7 -2.92 -2.23 0.79
C LEU A 7 -4.38 -1.98 0.45
N TYR A 8 -4.70 -2.10 -0.83
CA TYR A 8 -6.06 -1.94 -1.32
C TYR A 8 -6.47 -3.18 -2.10
N MET A 9 -7.61 -3.76 -1.74
CA MET A 9 -8.17 -4.87 -2.50
C MET A 9 -9.35 -4.35 -3.30
N CYS A 10 -9.29 -4.52 -4.60
CA CYS A 10 -10.26 -3.92 -5.50
C CYS A 10 -10.86 -4.95 -6.45
N SER A 11 -12.04 -4.64 -6.96
CA SER A 11 -12.68 -5.43 -8.00
C SER A 11 -12.87 -4.54 -9.21
N ALA A 12 -12.22 -4.89 -10.30
CA ALA A 12 -12.38 -4.12 -11.53
C ALA A 12 -13.78 -4.30 -12.10
N LEU A 13 -14.37 -5.46 -11.86
CA LEU A 13 -15.72 -5.72 -12.33
C LEU A 13 -16.72 -4.79 -11.68
N GLN A 14 -16.62 -4.61 -10.38
CA GLN A 14 -17.53 -3.74 -9.64
C GLN A 14 -17.03 -2.31 -9.55
N LYS A 15 -15.80 -2.08 -9.99
CA LYS A 15 -15.20 -0.74 -9.99
C LYS A 15 -15.17 -0.14 -8.60
N THR A 16 -14.83 -0.97 -7.62
CA THR A 16 -14.81 -0.50 -6.24
C THR A 16 -13.70 -1.20 -5.49
N CYS A 17 -13.28 -0.61 -4.40
CA CYS A 17 -12.25 -1.15 -3.54
C CYS A 17 -12.77 -1.22 -2.13
N LEU A 18 -12.26 -2.20 -1.39
CA LEU A 18 -12.53 -2.27 0.03
C LEU A 18 -11.73 -1.18 0.75
N GLU A 19 -12.04 -1.01 2.02
CA GLU A 19 -11.32 -0.03 2.81
C GLU A 19 -9.84 -0.37 2.83
N PRO A 20 -9.00 0.65 2.77
CA PRO A 20 -7.56 0.40 2.80
C PRO A 20 -7.14 -0.30 4.07
N TYR A 21 -6.20 -1.22 3.93
CA TYR A 21 -5.65 -1.91 5.08
C TYR A 21 -4.26 -1.38 5.35
N VAL A 22 -4.06 -0.82 6.53
CA VAL A 22 -2.76 -0.31 6.91
C VAL A 22 -1.99 -1.43 7.58
N TRP A 23 -0.84 -1.78 6.99
CA TRP A 23 -0.01 -2.83 7.56
C TRP A 23 0.48 -2.41 8.93
N PRO A 24 0.42 -3.29 9.91
CA PRO A 24 0.74 -2.87 11.29
C PRO A 24 2.20 -2.52 11.52
N ASP A 25 3.08 -3.12 10.76
CA ASP A 25 4.50 -2.85 10.95
C ASP A 25 4.95 -1.74 10.05
N ARG A 26 5.97 -1.02 10.49
CA ARG A 26 6.57 0.02 9.68
C ARG A 26 7.91 -0.44 9.17
N PHE A 27 8.33 0.16 8.08
CA PHE A 27 9.55 -0.23 7.43
C PHE A 27 10.57 0.89 7.49
N ASP A 28 11.85 0.50 7.45
CA ASP A 28 12.92 1.49 7.56
C ASP A 28 13.09 2.29 6.30
N ASP A 29 12.77 1.72 5.15
CA ASP A 29 12.95 2.43 3.90
C ASP A 29 11.89 1.95 2.90
N LYS A 30 11.87 2.65 1.79
CA LYS A 30 10.88 2.37 0.76
C LYS A 30 11.11 1.01 0.11
N TYR A 31 12.37 0.63 -0.04
CA TYR A 31 12.68 -0.65 -0.65
C TYR A 31 12.03 -1.80 0.12
N ASN A 32 12.21 -1.81 1.44
CA ASN A 32 11.63 -2.86 2.26
C ASN A 32 10.12 -2.84 2.22
N CYS A 33 9.54 -1.65 2.18
CA CYS A 33 8.09 -1.53 2.09
C CYS A 33 7.59 -2.10 0.77
N MET A 34 8.28 -1.83 -0.33
CA MET A 34 7.86 -2.33 -1.63
C MET A 34 7.97 -3.83 -1.73
N VAL A 35 9.07 -4.39 -1.19
CA VAL A 35 9.21 -5.84 -1.19
C VAL A 35 8.06 -6.47 -0.41
N ALA A 36 7.77 -5.92 0.76
CA ALA A 36 6.66 -6.44 1.56
C ALA A 36 5.33 -6.27 0.83
N GLY A 37 5.14 -5.14 0.17
CA GLY A 37 3.90 -4.91 -0.56
C GLY A 37 3.65 -5.93 -1.64
N TYR A 38 4.66 -6.22 -2.44
CA TYR A 38 4.52 -7.23 -3.48
C TYR A 38 4.33 -8.62 -2.89
N THR A 39 5.08 -8.94 -1.85
CA THR A 39 4.98 -10.25 -1.22
C THR A 39 3.59 -10.47 -0.63
N GLU A 40 3.09 -9.50 0.10
CA GLU A 40 1.80 -9.66 0.74
C GLU A 40 0.67 -9.61 -0.26
N SER A 41 0.81 -8.82 -1.32
CA SER A 41 -0.19 -8.80 -2.38
C SER A 41 -0.27 -10.15 -3.06
N LYS A 42 0.87 -10.76 -3.34
CA LYS A 42 0.89 -12.08 -3.96
C LYS A 42 0.23 -13.10 -3.05
N LYS A 43 0.57 -13.07 -1.78
CA LYS A 43 -0.01 -14.02 -0.83
C LYS A 43 -1.52 -13.86 -0.75
N LYS A 44 -2.00 -12.63 -0.75
CA LYS A 44 -3.43 -12.40 -0.65
C LYS A 44 -4.16 -12.91 -1.89
N ILE A 45 -3.59 -12.67 -3.06
CA ILE A 45 -4.19 -13.16 -4.31
C ILE A 45 -4.26 -14.69 -4.29
N GLU A 46 -3.21 -15.33 -3.80
CA GLU A 46 -3.20 -16.79 -3.71
C GLU A 46 -4.21 -17.30 -2.69
N GLU A 47 -4.38 -16.56 -1.60
CA GLU A 47 -5.38 -16.92 -0.58
C GLU A 47 -6.79 -16.84 -1.14
N ILE A 48 -7.08 -15.78 -1.88
CA ILE A 48 -8.41 -15.61 -2.45
C ILE A 48 -8.70 -16.73 -3.44
N GLY A 49 -7.71 -17.09 -4.23
CA GLY A 49 -7.84 -18.22 -5.13
C GLY A 49 -8.18 -17.80 -6.54
N ARG A 50 -7.81 -18.67 -7.47
CA ARG A 50 -7.94 -18.39 -8.89
C ARG A 50 -9.38 -18.09 -9.28
N GLU A 51 -10.31 -18.88 -8.76
CA GLU A 51 -11.70 -18.77 -9.22
C GLU A 51 -12.28 -17.42 -8.86
N ASP A 52 -12.12 -17.02 -7.61
CA ASP A 52 -12.69 -15.75 -7.17
C ASP A 52 -11.98 -14.57 -7.80
N VAL A 53 -10.67 -14.65 -7.93
CA VAL A 53 -9.93 -13.57 -8.57
C VAL A 53 -10.42 -13.36 -9.99
N ASN A 54 -10.59 -14.46 -10.74
CA ASN A 54 -11.01 -14.35 -12.12
C ASN A 54 -12.47 -13.94 -12.24
N THR A 55 -13.33 -14.46 -11.37
CA THR A 55 -14.76 -14.17 -11.44
C THR A 55 -15.06 -12.71 -11.14
N HIS A 56 -14.40 -12.16 -10.12
CA HIS A 56 -14.68 -10.80 -9.69
C HIS A 56 -13.66 -9.80 -10.18
N ASP A 57 -12.67 -10.28 -10.95
CA ASP A 57 -11.65 -9.41 -11.49
C ASP A 57 -10.94 -8.65 -10.38
N ILE A 58 -10.49 -9.41 -9.39
CA ILE A 58 -9.88 -8.84 -8.19
C ILE A 58 -8.43 -8.50 -8.45
N TYR A 59 -8.00 -7.37 -7.96
CA TYR A 59 -6.58 -7.02 -7.98
C TYR A 59 -6.25 -6.30 -6.68
N ILE A 60 -4.96 -6.26 -6.39
CA ILE A 60 -4.47 -5.63 -5.18
C ILE A 60 -3.42 -4.61 -5.57
N LYS A 61 -3.53 -3.43 -4.99
CA LYS A 61 -2.49 -2.43 -5.15
C LYS A 61 -2.05 -1.99 -3.78
N PHE A 62 -0.89 -1.37 -3.72
CA PHE A 62 -0.39 -0.91 -2.45
C PHE A 62 0.37 0.38 -2.63
N GLU A 63 0.52 1.09 -1.53
CA GLU A 63 1.26 2.33 -1.51
C GLU A 63 2.22 2.31 -0.34
N CYS A 64 3.37 2.92 -0.55
CA CYS A 64 4.36 3.11 0.49
C CYS A 64 4.51 4.59 0.74
N HIS A 65 4.12 5.01 1.94
CA HIS A 65 4.14 6.42 2.29
C HIS A 65 5.17 6.67 3.37
N GLU A 66 5.98 7.69 3.18
CA GLU A 66 6.90 8.09 4.22
C GLU A 66 6.13 8.71 5.36
N TYR A 67 6.41 8.24 6.55
CA TYR A 67 5.80 8.77 7.73
C TYR A 67 6.82 9.61 8.45
N LYS A 68 6.54 10.87 8.61
CA LYS A 68 7.43 11.75 9.30
C LYS A 68 6.73 12.29 10.52
N ILE A 69 7.45 12.28 11.60
CA ILE A 69 6.95 12.96 12.75
C ILE A 69 7.01 14.44 12.45
N ILE A 70 5.88 15.04 12.47
CA ILE A 70 5.79 16.42 12.10
C ILE A 70 6.38 17.27 13.17
N LEU A 71 7.48 17.87 12.88
CA LEU A 71 7.99 18.91 13.73
C LEU A 71 7.42 20.18 13.21
N PRO A 72 7.07 21.07 14.09
CA PRO A 72 6.49 22.32 13.64
C PRO A 72 7.53 23.18 13.01
N LYS A 73 8.08 22.78 11.93
CA LYS A 73 8.99 23.59 11.26
C LYS A 73 8.46 23.85 9.93
N PRO A 74 8.82 24.85 9.46
CA PRO A 74 8.25 25.28 8.20
C PRO A 74 8.72 24.46 7.07
N LYS A 75 8.83 24.49 6.83
CA LYS A 75 9.02 23.98 5.78
C LYS A 75 9.41 24.27 4.68
N PRO A 76 9.82 24.50 4.30
CA PRO A 76 9.93 24.80 3.38
C PRO A 76 10.00 24.49 2.33
N LYS A 77 9.90 24.72 2.34
CA LYS A 77 9.77 24.60 1.43
C LYS A 77 9.82 23.99 0.49
N VAL A 78 9.78 24.11 0.38
CA VAL A 78 9.60 23.61 -0.42
C VAL A 78 9.90 22.96 -1.16
N GLU A 79 9.79 23.04 -1.33
CA GLU A 79 9.83 22.60 -1.96
C GLU A 79 9.99 21.87 -2.66
N ILE A 80 10.15 21.93 -2.82
CA ILE A 80 10.10 21.37 -3.32
C ILE A 80 10.46 20.58 -3.69
N GLN A 81 10.30 20.56 -3.70
CA GLN A 81 10.45 20.09 -3.83
C GLN A 81 10.59 19.49 -3.96
N THR A 82 10.56 19.59 -3.96
CA THR A 82 10.47 19.33 -3.94
C THR A 82 10.53 18.99 -4.01
#